data_0a908851879c95f5b7790bb667395827
#
_entry.id   0a908851879c95f5b7790bb667395827
#
_cell.length_a   1.000
_cell.length_b   1.000
_cell.length_c   1.000
_cell.angle_alpha   90.00
_cell.angle_beta   90.00
_cell.angle_gamma   90.00
#
_symmetry.space_group_name_H-M   'P 1'
#
loop_
_entity.id
_entity.type
_entity.pdbx_description
1 polymer ?
#
loop_
_entity_poly.entity_id
_entity_poly.type
_entity_poly.pdbx_seq_one_letter_code
_entity_poly.pdbx_strand_id
1 'polypeptide(L)'
;MTEIELIQDLIDRANKLPHRDSKELDALERRAEMVIRRVFGESSKYLMDLDNIHFYPMMAPADENWHNERWNSGKAEITNLFKTMLEELNLFGTSSQVAQVRKTGSPASNRVFIVHGHDEAMKQGVARVIEKLGLQPIILHEQPSQGRTVIEKLTDYADVSFAVVLLSPDDFTTGHFLRG
;
A
#
# COMPACT_ATOMS: atom_id res chain seq x y z
N MET A 1 -12.09 -15.85 -12.11
CA MET A 1 -12.41 -14.47 -11.70
C MET A 1 -11.13 -13.74 -11.42
N THR A 2 -10.93 -12.63 -12.10
CA THR A 2 -9.83 -11.71 -11.84
C THR A 2 -10.09 -10.94 -10.55
N GLU A 3 -9.07 -10.28 -9.99
CA GLU A 3 -9.22 -9.47 -8.77
C GLU A 3 -10.16 -8.28 -9.00
N ILE A 4 -10.11 -7.67 -10.19
CA ILE A 4 -11.05 -6.63 -10.62
C ILE A 4 -12.49 -7.16 -10.63
N GLU A 5 -12.74 -8.36 -11.19
CA GLU A 5 -14.07 -8.98 -11.20
C GLU A 5 -14.58 -9.30 -9.79
N LEU A 6 -13.69 -9.67 -8.85
CA LEU A 6 -14.07 -9.89 -7.46
C LEU A 6 -14.56 -8.61 -6.78
N ILE A 7 -13.84 -7.50 -6.98
CA ILE A 7 -14.25 -6.21 -6.41
C ILE A 7 -15.52 -5.69 -7.10
N GLN A 8 -15.65 -5.87 -8.41
CA GLN A 8 -16.87 -5.49 -9.14
C GLN A 8 -18.08 -6.26 -8.63
N ASP A 9 -17.95 -7.58 -8.34
CA ASP A 9 -19.03 -8.37 -7.72
C ASP A 9 -19.43 -7.83 -6.33
N LEU A 10 -18.46 -7.33 -5.52
CA LEU A 10 -18.78 -6.68 -4.24
C LEU A 10 -19.59 -5.40 -4.44
N ILE A 11 -19.22 -4.57 -5.41
CA ILE A 11 -19.96 -3.33 -5.74
C ILE A 11 -21.38 -3.67 -6.17
N ASP A 12 -21.55 -4.65 -7.03
CA ASP A 12 -22.87 -5.06 -7.53
C ASP A 12 -23.77 -5.59 -6.43
N ARG A 13 -23.20 -6.37 -5.49
CA ARG A 13 -23.92 -6.86 -4.30
C ARG A 13 -24.29 -5.75 -3.36
N ALA A 14 -23.37 -4.81 -3.08
CA ALA A 14 -23.67 -3.65 -2.24
C ALA A 14 -24.81 -2.79 -2.83
N ASN A 15 -24.79 -2.57 -4.13
CA ASN A 15 -25.87 -1.83 -4.81
C ASN A 15 -27.22 -2.55 -4.74
N LYS A 16 -27.23 -3.89 -4.81
CA LYS A 16 -28.44 -4.73 -4.72
C LYS A 16 -28.85 -5.07 -3.29
N LEU A 17 -28.08 -4.66 -2.28
CA LEU A 17 -28.35 -4.95 -0.87
C LEU A 17 -29.77 -4.47 -0.49
N PRO A 18 -30.69 -5.38 -0.09
CA PRO A 18 -32.03 -5.00 0.31
C PRO A 18 -32.02 -4.13 1.56
N HIS A 19 -33.03 -3.29 1.69
CA HIS A 19 -33.14 -2.37 2.81
C HIS A 19 -33.29 -3.13 4.14
N ARG A 20 -32.35 -2.92 5.08
CA ARG A 20 -32.35 -3.51 6.42
C ARG A 20 -32.34 -5.05 6.47
N ASP A 21 -31.84 -5.69 5.43
CA ASP A 21 -31.62 -7.14 5.44
C ASP A 21 -30.26 -7.47 6.08
N SER A 22 -30.31 -7.82 7.37
CA SER A 22 -29.10 -8.13 8.15
C SER A 22 -28.38 -9.41 7.68
N LYS A 23 -29.10 -10.35 7.04
CA LYS A 23 -28.49 -11.59 6.55
C LYS A 23 -27.70 -11.35 5.27
N GLU A 24 -28.26 -10.58 4.35
CA GLU A 24 -27.56 -10.20 3.12
C GLU A 24 -26.40 -9.25 3.43
N LEU A 25 -26.53 -8.40 4.45
CA LEU A 25 -25.43 -7.56 4.92
C LEU A 25 -24.28 -8.41 5.47
N ASP A 26 -24.53 -9.33 6.42
CA ASP A 26 -23.52 -10.22 6.99
C ASP A 26 -22.82 -11.05 5.89
N ALA A 27 -23.57 -11.54 4.92
CA ALA A 27 -23.02 -12.28 3.79
C ALA A 27 -22.10 -11.41 2.92
N LEU A 28 -22.46 -10.13 2.70
CA LEU A 28 -21.66 -9.17 1.97
C LEU A 28 -20.36 -8.83 2.72
N GLU A 29 -20.44 -8.55 4.03
CA GLU A 29 -19.30 -8.22 4.87
C GLU A 29 -18.27 -9.36 4.93
N ARG A 30 -18.70 -10.60 5.18
CA ARG A 30 -17.82 -11.78 5.17
C ARG A 30 -17.17 -12.01 3.81
N ARG A 31 -17.92 -11.79 2.74
CA ARG A 31 -17.38 -11.90 1.39
C ARG A 31 -16.35 -10.79 1.12
N ALA A 32 -16.65 -9.57 1.54
CA ALA A 32 -15.73 -8.45 1.41
C ALA A 32 -14.42 -8.72 2.17
N GLU A 33 -14.51 -9.17 3.43
CA GLU A 33 -13.35 -9.53 4.25
C GLU A 33 -12.48 -10.58 3.54
N MET A 34 -13.08 -11.66 3.03
CA MET A 34 -12.37 -12.71 2.30
C MET A 34 -11.69 -12.17 1.04
N VAL A 35 -12.36 -11.32 0.28
CA VAL A 35 -11.82 -10.71 -0.95
C VAL A 35 -10.69 -9.74 -0.62
N ILE A 36 -10.86 -8.89 0.40
CA ILE A 36 -9.83 -7.94 0.85
C ILE A 36 -8.56 -8.69 1.26
N ARG A 37 -8.69 -9.72 2.11
CA ARG A 37 -7.53 -10.56 2.51
C ARG A 37 -6.83 -11.18 1.32
N ARG A 38 -7.59 -11.66 0.35
CA ARG A 38 -7.06 -12.30 -0.85
C ARG A 38 -6.33 -11.32 -1.78
N VAL A 39 -6.87 -10.11 -1.97
CA VAL A 39 -6.41 -9.14 -2.96
C VAL A 39 -5.36 -8.20 -2.39
N PHE A 40 -5.59 -7.68 -1.17
CA PHE A 40 -4.77 -6.66 -0.53
C PHE A 40 -3.95 -7.18 0.65
N GLY A 41 -4.17 -8.43 1.06
CA GLY A 41 -3.43 -9.08 2.16
C GLY A 41 -4.06 -8.94 3.54
N GLU A 42 -3.53 -9.76 4.47
CA GLU A 42 -4.05 -9.88 5.85
C GLU A 42 -3.91 -8.60 6.70
N SER A 43 -2.96 -7.72 6.36
CA SER A 43 -2.71 -6.46 7.08
C SER A 43 -3.24 -5.24 6.32
N SER A 44 -4.19 -5.44 5.41
CA SER A 44 -4.75 -4.36 4.60
C SER A 44 -5.53 -3.37 5.47
N LYS A 45 -5.33 -2.08 5.22
CA LYS A 45 -6.12 -0.98 5.83
C LYS A 45 -7.62 -1.12 5.56
N TYR A 46 -7.99 -1.70 4.41
CA TYR A 46 -9.38 -1.90 4.01
C TYR A 46 -10.16 -2.83 4.94
N LEU A 47 -9.48 -3.71 5.70
CA LEU A 47 -10.13 -4.52 6.74
C LEU A 47 -10.60 -3.65 7.90
N MET A 48 -9.76 -2.69 8.34
CA MET A 48 -10.14 -1.74 9.39
C MET A 48 -11.22 -0.77 8.91
N ASP A 49 -11.12 -0.31 7.66
CA ASP A 49 -12.11 0.57 7.06
C ASP A 49 -13.47 -0.13 6.96
N LEU A 50 -13.50 -1.42 6.58
CA LEU A 50 -14.72 -2.25 6.53
C LEU A 50 -15.34 -2.40 7.93
N ASP A 51 -14.56 -2.71 8.95
CA ASP A 51 -15.01 -2.90 10.34
C ASP A 51 -15.60 -1.63 10.96
N ASN A 52 -15.15 -0.46 10.49
CA ASN A 52 -15.64 0.84 10.96
C ASN A 52 -16.95 1.29 10.27
N ILE A 53 -17.47 0.55 9.31
CA ILE A 53 -18.74 0.88 8.65
C ILE A 53 -19.90 0.36 9.49
N HIS A 54 -20.77 1.26 9.93
CA HIS A 54 -21.90 0.91 10.76
C HIS A 54 -23.22 1.14 10.04
N PHE A 55 -24.11 0.15 10.07
CA PHE A 55 -25.42 0.18 9.42
C PHE A 55 -26.57 0.48 10.39
N TYR A 56 -26.28 0.46 11.69
CA TYR A 56 -27.27 0.66 12.73
C TYR A 56 -26.84 1.78 13.67
N PRO A 57 -27.78 2.54 14.25
CA PRO A 57 -27.45 3.52 15.29
C PRO A 57 -26.80 2.87 16.51
N MET A 58 -25.75 3.48 17.03
CA MET A 58 -25.04 2.99 18.23
C MET A 58 -25.74 3.39 19.54
N MET A 59 -26.69 4.30 19.50
CA MET A 59 -27.42 4.81 20.67
C MET A 59 -28.92 4.54 20.56
N ALA A 60 -29.55 4.17 21.66
CA ALA A 60 -30.98 4.00 21.79
C ALA A 60 -31.57 5.09 22.73
N PRO A 61 -32.84 5.55 22.55
CA PRO A 61 -33.76 5.12 21.49
C PRO A 61 -33.49 5.84 20.17
N ALA A 62 -33.41 5.08 19.06
CA ALA A 62 -33.32 5.62 17.71
C ALA A 62 -34.72 5.55 17.09
N ASP A 63 -35.15 6.61 16.40
CA ASP A 63 -36.39 6.60 15.62
C ASP A 63 -36.20 5.92 14.25
N GLU A 64 -37.31 5.67 13.54
CA GLU A 64 -37.28 5.01 12.23
C GLU A 64 -36.48 5.81 11.20
N ASN A 65 -36.53 7.15 11.25
CA ASN A 65 -35.78 7.97 10.31
C ASN A 65 -34.28 7.82 10.52
N TRP A 66 -33.85 7.81 11.77
CA TRP A 66 -32.44 7.61 12.12
C TRP A 66 -31.93 6.22 11.70
N HIS A 67 -32.73 5.16 11.87
CA HIS A 67 -32.40 3.83 11.36
C HIS A 67 -32.25 3.81 9.84
N ASN A 68 -33.16 4.46 9.12
CA ASN A 68 -33.12 4.54 7.67
C ASN A 68 -31.91 5.36 7.16
N GLU A 69 -31.64 6.49 7.79
CA GLU A 69 -30.47 7.32 7.46
C GLU A 69 -29.16 6.56 7.70
N ARG A 70 -29.03 5.89 8.84
CA ARG A 70 -27.82 5.14 9.15
C ARG A 70 -27.60 3.97 8.18
N TRP A 71 -28.67 3.23 7.85
CA TRP A 71 -28.62 2.19 6.84
C TRP A 71 -28.15 2.72 5.48
N ASN A 72 -28.73 3.81 5.02
CA ASN A 72 -28.37 4.42 3.74
C ASN A 72 -26.93 4.94 3.74
N SER A 73 -26.48 5.54 4.83
CA SER A 73 -25.08 5.95 5.01
C SER A 73 -24.13 4.76 4.95
N GLY A 74 -24.40 3.71 5.72
CA GLY A 74 -23.57 2.49 5.71
C GLY A 74 -23.49 1.84 4.33
N LYS A 75 -24.62 1.79 3.60
CA LYS A 75 -24.67 1.30 2.22
C LYS A 75 -23.82 2.18 1.27
N ALA A 76 -23.85 3.49 1.44
CA ALA A 76 -23.01 4.40 0.65
C ALA A 76 -21.53 4.26 1.02
N GLU A 77 -21.21 4.16 2.31
CA GLU A 77 -19.85 4.00 2.82
C GLU A 77 -19.20 2.70 2.30
N ILE A 78 -19.88 1.55 2.40
CA ILE A 78 -19.34 0.27 1.91
C ILE A 78 -19.19 0.25 0.39
N THR A 79 -20.13 0.85 -0.33
CA THR A 79 -20.05 0.96 -1.80
C THR A 79 -18.86 1.84 -2.22
N ASN A 80 -18.61 2.95 -1.52
CA ASN A 80 -17.46 3.82 -1.78
C ASN A 80 -16.15 3.13 -1.43
N LEU A 81 -16.08 2.37 -0.36
CA LEU A 81 -14.92 1.56 -0.01
C LEU A 81 -14.55 0.62 -1.18
N PHE A 82 -15.52 -0.14 -1.69
CA PHE A 82 -15.27 -1.05 -2.81
C PHE A 82 -14.88 -0.34 -4.11
N LYS A 83 -15.45 0.84 -4.39
CA LYS A 83 -15.03 1.67 -5.53
C LYS A 83 -13.60 2.14 -5.39
N THR A 84 -13.18 2.59 -4.21
CA THR A 84 -11.80 2.99 -3.93
C THR A 84 -10.83 1.82 -4.13
N MET A 85 -11.20 0.61 -3.67
CA MET A 85 -10.42 -0.61 -3.91
C MET A 85 -10.28 -0.92 -5.40
N LEU A 86 -11.37 -0.78 -6.17
CA LEU A 86 -11.36 -0.97 -7.63
C LEU A 86 -10.46 0.06 -8.32
N GLU A 87 -10.53 1.31 -7.90
CA GLU A 87 -9.70 2.38 -8.42
C GLU A 87 -8.22 2.14 -8.13
N GLU A 88 -7.87 1.72 -6.90
CA GLU A 88 -6.49 1.34 -6.54
C GLU A 88 -5.96 0.22 -7.45
N LEU A 89 -6.78 -0.83 -7.71
CA LEU A 89 -6.39 -1.91 -8.61
C LEU A 89 -6.20 -1.44 -10.06
N ASN A 90 -7.03 -0.54 -10.53
CA ASN A 90 -6.91 0.00 -11.90
C ASN A 90 -5.69 0.91 -12.07
N LEU A 91 -5.34 1.68 -11.03
CA LEU A 91 -4.22 2.63 -11.08
C LEU A 91 -2.86 1.95 -10.83
N PHE A 92 -2.80 1.02 -9.90
CA PHE A 92 -1.53 0.49 -9.39
C PHE A 92 -1.36 -1.02 -9.63
N GLY A 93 -2.38 -1.71 -10.13
CA GLY A 93 -2.41 -3.16 -10.21
C GLY A 93 -2.54 -3.81 -8.82
N THR A 94 -2.48 -5.13 -8.77
CA THR A 94 -2.56 -5.83 -7.50
C THR A 94 -1.24 -5.77 -6.76
N SER A 95 -1.29 -5.62 -5.44
CA SER A 95 -0.13 -5.81 -4.55
C SER A 95 0.51 -7.20 -4.74
N SER A 96 -0.26 -8.18 -5.23
CA SER A 96 0.25 -9.49 -5.66
C SER A 96 1.20 -9.40 -6.85
N GLN A 97 1.03 -8.44 -7.76
CA GLN A 97 2.01 -8.25 -8.86
C GLN A 97 3.32 -7.67 -8.32
N VAL A 98 3.24 -6.75 -7.34
CA VAL A 98 4.44 -6.25 -6.65
C VAL A 98 5.08 -7.35 -5.79
N ALA A 99 4.29 -8.25 -5.19
CA ALA A 99 4.77 -9.40 -4.44
C ALA A 99 5.19 -10.58 -5.36
N GLN A 100 4.61 -10.71 -6.56
CA GLN A 100 5.01 -11.72 -7.55
C GLN A 100 6.26 -11.32 -8.34
N VAL A 101 6.51 -10.02 -8.54
CA VAL A 101 7.83 -9.55 -9.00
C VAL A 101 8.92 -9.95 -7.98
N ARG A 102 8.55 -10.11 -6.69
CA ARG A 102 9.44 -10.69 -5.66
C ARG A 102 9.48 -12.22 -5.62
N LYS A 103 8.56 -12.94 -6.29
CA LYS A 103 8.45 -14.41 -6.24
C LYS A 103 8.69 -15.13 -7.57
N THR A 104 8.74 -14.43 -8.69
CA THR A 104 9.28 -15.02 -9.91
C THR A 104 10.79 -15.02 -9.73
N GLY A 105 11.30 -16.18 -9.27
CA GLY A 105 12.69 -16.41 -9.03
C GLY A 105 13.56 -16.15 -10.26
N SER A 106 13.96 -14.93 -10.45
CA SER A 106 15.33 -14.67 -10.85
C SER A 106 16.20 -15.26 -9.74
N PRO A 107 17.29 -15.97 -10.07
CA PRO A 107 18.24 -16.42 -9.08
C PRO A 107 18.55 -15.19 -8.21
N ALA A 108 18.45 -15.33 -6.89
CA ALA A 108 18.53 -14.23 -5.94
C ALA A 108 19.64 -13.29 -6.41
N SER A 109 19.25 -12.11 -6.89
CA SER A 109 20.23 -11.13 -7.36
C SER A 109 21.16 -10.86 -6.20
N ASN A 110 22.45 -11.00 -6.36
CA ASN A 110 23.42 -10.66 -5.33
C ASN A 110 23.62 -9.15 -5.17
N ARG A 111 22.71 -8.35 -5.77
CA ARG A 111 22.75 -6.90 -5.81
C ARG A 111 21.98 -6.29 -4.63
N VAL A 112 22.60 -5.31 -3.98
CA VAL A 112 22.04 -4.56 -2.86
C VAL A 112 22.06 -3.08 -3.20
N PHE A 113 20.90 -2.44 -3.14
CA PHE A 113 20.77 -1.02 -3.41
C PHE A 113 21.14 -0.21 -2.18
N ILE A 114 21.97 0.82 -2.33
CA ILE A 114 22.33 1.76 -1.24
C ILE A 114 21.73 3.13 -1.56
N VAL A 115 20.78 3.54 -0.71
CA VAL A 115 20.23 4.90 -0.69
C VAL A 115 20.92 5.65 0.42
N HIS A 116 21.51 6.80 0.10
CA HIS A 116 22.32 7.55 1.06
C HIS A 116 22.10 9.07 0.92
N GLY A 117 22.39 9.82 2.00
CA GLY A 117 22.50 11.26 2.02
C GLY A 117 23.92 11.73 1.63
N HIS A 118 24.46 12.75 2.32
CA HIS A 118 25.74 13.36 2.00
C HIS A 118 26.95 12.71 2.73
N ASP A 119 26.72 11.75 3.65
CA ASP A 119 27.79 11.09 4.40
C ASP A 119 28.50 10.02 3.53
N GLU A 120 29.57 10.47 2.86
CA GLU A 120 30.41 9.63 2.02
C GLU A 120 31.13 8.52 2.82
N ALA A 121 31.53 8.80 4.07
CA ALA A 121 32.24 7.82 4.90
C ALA A 121 31.32 6.64 5.27
N MET A 122 30.09 6.93 5.67
CA MET A 122 29.08 5.92 5.95
C MET A 122 28.75 5.10 4.70
N LYS A 123 28.53 5.76 3.56
CA LYS A 123 28.26 5.10 2.27
C LYS A 123 29.35 4.09 1.91
N GLN A 124 30.61 4.52 1.94
CA GLN A 124 31.77 3.66 1.63
C GLN A 124 31.94 2.52 2.63
N GLY A 125 31.69 2.79 3.92
CA GLY A 125 31.74 1.77 4.95
C GLY A 125 30.72 0.65 4.71
N VAL A 126 29.49 1.01 4.42
CA VAL A 126 28.41 0.05 4.15
C VAL A 126 28.64 -0.71 2.84
N ALA A 127 29.09 -0.04 1.77
CA ALA A 127 29.41 -0.69 0.51
C ALA A 127 30.47 -1.80 0.70
N ARG A 128 31.54 -1.52 1.45
CA ARG A 128 32.58 -2.50 1.78
C ARG A 128 32.06 -3.68 2.59
N VAL A 129 31.10 -3.47 3.50
CA VAL A 129 30.48 -4.59 4.26
C VAL A 129 29.67 -5.46 3.32
N ILE A 130 28.87 -4.88 2.42
CA ILE A 130 28.09 -5.59 1.42
C ILE A 130 29.00 -6.45 0.51
N GLU A 131 30.10 -5.90 0.04
CA GLU A 131 31.11 -6.62 -0.77
C GLU A 131 31.73 -7.78 0.00
N LYS A 132 32.08 -7.60 1.29
CA LYS A 132 32.60 -8.68 2.14
C LYS A 132 31.61 -9.83 2.35
N LEU A 133 30.32 -9.57 2.24
CA LEU A 133 29.25 -10.57 2.29
C LEU A 133 29.06 -11.30 0.94
N GLY A 134 29.87 -10.98 -0.09
CA GLY A 134 29.74 -11.56 -1.42
C GLY A 134 28.60 -10.96 -2.24
N LEU A 135 28.06 -9.81 -1.81
CA LEU A 135 26.99 -9.10 -2.47
C LEU A 135 27.54 -7.90 -3.24
N GLN A 136 26.80 -7.44 -4.25
CA GLN A 136 27.18 -6.33 -5.09
C GLN A 136 26.44 -5.05 -4.68
N PRO A 137 27.09 -4.02 -4.13
CA PRO A 137 26.44 -2.75 -3.83
C PRO A 137 26.16 -1.97 -5.12
N ILE A 138 24.95 -1.40 -5.20
CA ILE A 138 24.53 -0.49 -6.26
C ILE A 138 24.25 0.88 -5.63
N ILE A 139 25.06 1.86 -6.00
CA ILE A 139 24.91 3.26 -5.56
C ILE A 139 24.36 4.06 -6.73
N LEU A 140 23.15 4.60 -6.57
CA LEU A 140 22.42 5.23 -7.69
C LEU A 140 23.12 6.47 -8.23
N HIS A 141 23.79 7.23 -7.37
CA HIS A 141 24.50 8.46 -7.77
C HIS A 141 25.73 8.17 -8.63
N GLU A 142 26.37 7.03 -8.45
CA GLU A 142 27.58 6.62 -9.19
C GLU A 142 27.25 5.97 -10.55
N GLN A 143 25.97 5.70 -10.82
CA GLN A 143 25.56 5.12 -12.10
C GLN A 143 25.44 6.18 -13.20
N PRO A 144 25.88 5.90 -14.43
CA PRO A 144 25.84 6.86 -15.54
C PRO A 144 24.44 7.42 -15.76
N SER A 145 24.30 8.74 -15.77
CA SER A 145 22.98 9.40 -15.85
C SER A 145 22.32 9.27 -17.23
N GLN A 146 23.10 9.23 -18.31
CA GLN A 146 22.63 9.15 -19.70
C GLN A 146 21.34 9.97 -20.00
N GLY A 147 21.15 11.10 -19.29
CA GLY A 147 19.95 11.94 -19.41
C GLY A 147 18.68 11.39 -18.75
N ARG A 148 18.77 10.32 -17.93
CA ARG A 148 17.60 9.68 -17.27
C ARG A 148 17.32 10.29 -15.92
N THR A 149 16.01 10.26 -15.53
CA THR A 149 15.57 10.67 -14.21
C THR A 149 15.95 9.63 -13.13
N VAL A 150 15.92 10.03 -11.85
CA VAL A 150 16.15 9.13 -10.71
C VAL A 150 15.17 7.94 -10.72
N ILE A 151 13.92 8.18 -11.12
CA ILE A 151 12.86 7.16 -11.17
C ILE A 151 13.17 6.12 -12.26
N GLU A 152 13.60 6.55 -13.44
CA GLU A 152 13.98 5.64 -14.53
C GLU A 152 15.20 4.79 -14.16
N LYS A 153 16.18 5.37 -13.48
CA LYS A 153 17.32 4.62 -12.94
C LYS A 153 16.88 3.58 -11.89
N LEU A 154 15.97 3.93 -10.99
CA LEU A 154 15.41 2.98 -10.02
C LEU A 154 14.74 1.79 -10.71
N THR A 155 14.04 2.03 -11.82
CA THR A 155 13.37 0.98 -12.59
C THR A 155 14.38 0.05 -13.30
N ASP A 156 15.43 0.62 -13.88
CA ASP A 156 16.50 -0.15 -14.55
C ASP A 156 17.30 -1.05 -13.60
N TYR A 157 17.43 -0.61 -12.32
CA TYR A 157 18.12 -1.37 -11.28
C TYR A 157 17.16 -2.05 -10.29
N ALA A 158 15.90 -2.26 -10.67
CA ALA A 158 14.89 -2.91 -9.83
C ALA A 158 15.20 -4.40 -9.53
N ASP A 159 16.15 -5.02 -10.25
CA ASP A 159 16.64 -6.38 -9.99
C ASP A 159 17.67 -6.37 -8.85
N VAL A 160 17.21 -6.04 -7.64
CA VAL A 160 18.00 -6.08 -6.41
C VAL A 160 17.29 -6.92 -5.34
N SER A 161 18.06 -7.64 -4.53
CA SER A 161 17.50 -8.45 -3.44
C SER A 161 17.09 -7.62 -2.25
N PHE A 162 17.84 -6.56 -1.95
CA PHE A 162 17.64 -5.69 -0.78
C PHE A 162 17.97 -4.25 -1.12
N ALA A 163 17.38 -3.32 -0.34
CA ALA A 163 17.79 -1.92 -0.29
C ALA A 163 18.21 -1.56 1.14
N VAL A 164 19.34 -0.88 1.27
CA VAL A 164 19.83 -0.32 2.52
C VAL A 164 19.70 1.20 2.43
N VAL A 165 18.95 1.80 3.36
CA VAL A 165 18.78 3.26 3.45
C VAL A 165 19.62 3.77 4.59
N LEU A 166 20.57 4.67 4.28
CA LEU A 166 21.47 5.29 5.25
C LEU A 166 20.87 6.63 5.68
N LEU A 167 20.54 6.73 6.96
CA LEU A 167 20.04 7.94 7.58
C LEU A 167 21.16 8.52 8.46
N SER A 168 21.75 9.63 8.03
CA SER A 168 22.75 10.38 8.78
C SER A 168 22.20 11.76 9.15
N PRO A 169 22.54 12.33 10.33
CA PRO A 169 22.11 13.65 10.74
C PRO A 169 23.01 14.72 10.08
N ASP A 170 22.99 14.81 8.76
CA ASP A 170 23.84 15.66 7.93
C ASP A 170 23.22 17.03 7.56
N ASP A 171 21.96 17.27 7.94
CA ASP A 171 21.26 18.54 7.76
C ASP A 171 21.35 19.41 9.03
N PHE A 172 22.53 19.97 9.32
CA PHE A 172 22.63 21.08 10.26
C PHE A 172 22.17 22.36 9.56
N THR A 173 20.91 22.73 9.71
CA THR A 173 20.52 24.12 9.48
C THR A 173 21.18 24.99 10.53
N THR A 174 22.22 25.70 10.14
CA THR A 174 22.79 26.81 10.93
C THR A 174 21.69 27.87 11.05
N GLY A 175 20.91 27.78 12.14
CA GLY A 175 20.00 28.86 12.54
C GLY A 175 20.81 30.12 12.81
N HIS A 176 20.74 31.07 11.90
CA HIS A 176 21.13 32.43 12.16
C HIS A 176 20.21 32.99 13.24
N PHE A 177 20.62 32.90 14.50
CA PHE A 177 20.07 33.76 15.56
C PHE A 177 20.53 35.19 15.27
N LEU A 178 19.66 35.96 14.62
CA LEU A 178 19.78 37.41 14.63
C LEU A 178 19.50 37.86 16.05
N ARG A 179 20.59 38.26 16.77
CA ARG A 179 20.48 39.11 17.95
C ARG A 179 20.08 40.51 17.47
N GLY A 180 18.87 40.93 17.80
CA GLY A 180 18.39 42.28 17.83
C GLY A 180 18.14 42.69 19.27
#